data_6fc81afbfddc44531f5da2b83c7f2ac8
#
_entry.id   6fc81afbfddc44531f5da2b83c7f2ac8
#
_cell.length_a   1.000
_cell.length_b   1.000
_cell.length_c   1.000
_cell.angle_alpha   90.00
_cell.angle_beta   90.00
_cell.angle_gamma   90.00
#
_symmetry.space_group_name_H-M   'P 1'
#
loop_
_entity.id
_entity.type
_entity.pdbx_description
1 polymer ?
#
loop_
_entity_poly.entity_id
_entity_poly.type
_entity_poly.pdbx_seq_one_letter_code
_entity_poly.pdbx_strand_id
1 'polypeptide(L)'
;MSLFTSDAWRSFFIILIGAGLVWAYGMGKLKQITLIGALAVLCLVDMWDVNKRYLYDEQFVEKQQQTQSFQQTETDKLILQDEALDYRVLNLASNTFNENNTAYWHKSVGGYHAAKLRRYQEMIEEHISGEMQGLYKAVADAGGEMELLNPADFPVLNMLNTRYFIFPLQGGQTVPLRNPFAMGNAWFVNDVKYVNNANEEIEAIHELDPAHQAVVDKKFQEAIQPIASDSTATIQLVAYEPNYLKYEV
;
A
#
# COMPACT_ATOMS: atom_id res chain seq x y z
N MET A 1 0.72 -33.30 26.24
CA MET A 1 1.88 -33.41 25.35
C MET A 1 2.03 -32.09 24.59
N SER A 2 3.22 -31.57 24.43
CA SER A 2 3.41 -30.36 23.61
C SER A 2 3.08 -30.68 22.14
N LEU A 3 2.55 -29.72 21.40
CA LEU A 3 2.29 -29.85 19.95
C LEU A 3 3.52 -30.38 19.19
N PHE A 4 4.70 -29.92 19.58
CA PHE A 4 5.97 -30.37 19.02
C PHE A 4 6.16 -31.91 19.16
N THR A 5 5.91 -32.48 20.33
CA THR A 5 6.06 -33.94 20.55
C THR A 5 5.08 -34.73 19.71
N SER A 6 3.82 -34.27 19.60
CA SER A 6 2.82 -34.88 18.73
C SER A 6 3.22 -34.87 17.26
N ASP A 7 3.72 -33.74 16.77
CA ASP A 7 4.15 -33.60 15.38
C ASP A 7 5.41 -34.44 15.08
N ALA A 8 6.33 -34.52 16.02
CA ALA A 8 7.53 -35.36 15.86
C ALA A 8 7.15 -36.86 15.73
N TRP A 9 6.24 -37.36 16.56
CA TRP A 9 5.75 -38.74 16.44
C TRP A 9 4.98 -38.98 15.14
N ARG A 10 4.12 -38.06 14.73
CA ARG A 10 3.40 -38.14 13.45
C ARG A 10 4.39 -38.25 12.29
N SER A 11 5.33 -37.32 12.21
CA SER A 11 6.34 -37.31 11.14
C SER A 11 7.17 -38.59 11.13
N PHE A 12 7.56 -39.10 12.32
CA PHE A 12 8.27 -40.36 12.44
C PHE A 12 7.49 -41.53 11.80
N PHE A 13 6.21 -41.68 12.14
CA PHE A 13 5.41 -42.78 11.59
C PHE A 13 5.15 -42.63 10.08
N ILE A 14 4.93 -41.41 9.59
CA ILE A 14 4.75 -41.16 8.14
C ILE A 14 6.01 -41.51 7.38
N ILE A 15 7.19 -41.11 7.88
CA ILE A 15 8.48 -41.46 7.28
C ILE A 15 8.71 -42.97 7.31
N LEU A 16 8.41 -43.62 8.42
CA LEU A 16 8.57 -45.08 8.58
C LEU A 16 7.69 -45.84 7.58
N ILE A 17 6.41 -45.45 7.44
CA ILE A 17 5.48 -46.07 6.47
C ILE A 17 5.98 -45.81 5.04
N GLY A 18 6.38 -44.58 4.71
CA GLY A 18 6.91 -44.23 3.38
C GLY A 18 8.15 -45.05 3.03
N ALA A 19 9.09 -45.16 3.94
CA ALA A 19 10.30 -45.96 3.78
C ALA A 19 9.96 -47.46 3.59
N GLY A 20 9.00 -47.99 4.36
CA GLY A 20 8.52 -49.35 4.21
C GLY A 20 7.88 -49.64 2.85
N LEU A 21 7.12 -48.69 2.32
CA LEU A 21 6.52 -48.81 0.98
C LEU A 21 7.60 -48.82 -0.13
N VAL A 22 8.58 -47.95 -0.06
CA VAL A 22 9.70 -47.91 -1.01
C VAL A 22 10.53 -49.19 -0.91
N TRP A 23 10.80 -49.67 0.32
CA TRP A 23 11.55 -50.92 0.51
C TRP A 23 10.78 -52.14 -0.05
N ALA A 24 9.48 -52.25 0.18
CA ALA A 24 8.63 -53.30 -0.36
C ALA A 24 8.60 -53.29 -1.89
N TYR A 25 8.60 -52.11 -2.48
CA TYR A 25 8.75 -51.93 -3.95
C TYR A 25 10.11 -52.42 -4.43
N GLY A 26 11.19 -52.06 -3.76
CA GLY A 26 12.55 -52.51 -4.11
C GLY A 26 12.71 -54.05 -4.03
N MET A 27 11.95 -54.70 -3.14
CA MET A 27 11.89 -56.17 -3.08
C MET A 27 10.98 -56.82 -4.14
N GLY A 28 10.37 -56.02 -5.03
CA GLY A 28 9.44 -56.52 -6.05
C GLY A 28 8.07 -56.98 -5.52
N LYS A 29 7.73 -56.67 -4.27
CA LYS A 29 6.45 -57.03 -3.61
C LYS A 29 5.30 -56.07 -3.96
N LEU A 30 5.60 -54.87 -4.45
CA LEU A 30 4.63 -53.87 -4.84
C LEU A 30 4.80 -53.47 -6.30
N LYS A 31 3.69 -53.21 -6.96
CA LYS A 31 3.70 -52.62 -8.31
C LYS A 31 3.91 -51.12 -8.23
N GLN A 32 4.55 -50.53 -9.22
CA GLN A 32 4.82 -49.08 -9.26
C GLN A 32 3.55 -48.22 -9.04
N ILE A 33 2.45 -48.56 -9.70
CA ILE A 33 1.18 -47.83 -9.58
C ILE A 33 0.64 -47.86 -8.12
N THR A 34 0.81 -48.99 -7.44
CA THR A 34 0.39 -49.14 -6.03
C THR A 34 1.27 -48.32 -5.09
N LEU A 35 2.59 -48.29 -5.35
CA LEU A 35 3.50 -47.42 -4.58
C LEU A 35 3.12 -45.96 -4.73
N ILE A 36 2.95 -45.47 -5.96
CA ILE A 36 2.57 -44.06 -6.23
C ILE A 36 1.26 -43.72 -5.55
N GLY A 37 0.23 -44.56 -5.69
CA GLY A 37 -1.06 -44.33 -5.04
C GLY A 37 -0.96 -44.31 -3.51
N ALA A 38 -0.21 -45.24 -2.91
CA ALA A 38 -0.03 -45.28 -1.46
C ALA A 38 0.73 -44.07 -0.92
N LEU A 39 1.78 -43.63 -1.61
CA LEU A 39 2.52 -42.42 -1.23
C LEU A 39 1.67 -41.15 -1.40
N ALA A 40 0.85 -41.06 -2.44
CA ALA A 40 -0.07 -39.95 -2.65
C ALA A 40 -1.10 -39.86 -1.51
N VAL A 41 -1.69 -41.00 -1.11
CA VAL A 41 -2.62 -41.04 0.04
C VAL A 41 -1.92 -40.65 1.33
N LEU A 42 -0.70 -41.14 1.56
CA LEU A 42 0.08 -40.81 2.76
C LEU A 42 0.35 -39.30 2.85
N CYS A 43 0.75 -38.67 1.73
CA CYS A 43 0.93 -37.22 1.64
C CYS A 43 -0.39 -36.45 1.89
N LEU A 44 -1.50 -36.92 1.30
CA LEU A 44 -2.81 -36.28 1.53
C LEU A 44 -3.22 -36.31 3.00
N VAL A 45 -3.03 -37.45 3.68
CA VAL A 45 -3.33 -37.59 5.10
C VAL A 45 -2.49 -36.65 5.95
N ASP A 46 -1.17 -36.59 5.67
CA ASP A 46 -0.27 -35.67 6.39
C ASP A 46 -0.65 -34.21 6.20
N MET A 47 -0.86 -33.80 4.96
CA MET A 47 -1.23 -32.43 4.61
C MET A 47 -2.61 -32.05 5.15
N TRP A 48 -3.57 -32.97 5.15
CA TRP A 48 -4.91 -32.72 5.65
C TRP A 48 -4.92 -32.34 7.12
N ASP A 49 -4.19 -33.09 7.94
CA ASP A 49 -4.13 -32.84 9.39
C ASP A 49 -3.42 -31.51 9.71
N VAL A 50 -2.35 -31.19 8.97
CA VAL A 50 -1.67 -29.88 9.09
C VAL A 50 -2.57 -28.74 8.65
N ASN A 51 -3.21 -28.88 7.48
CA ASN A 51 -4.05 -27.82 6.93
C ASN A 51 -5.24 -27.48 7.82
N LYS A 52 -5.86 -28.48 8.47
CA LYS A 52 -6.95 -28.24 9.42
C LYS A 52 -6.57 -27.38 10.63
N ARG A 53 -5.28 -27.26 10.95
CA ARG A 53 -4.83 -26.38 12.04
C ARG A 53 -4.82 -24.91 11.62
N TYR A 54 -4.67 -24.64 10.32
CA TYR A 54 -4.61 -23.29 9.76
C TYR A 54 -5.92 -22.86 9.10
N LEU A 55 -6.71 -23.85 8.61
CA LEU A 55 -7.98 -23.62 7.94
C LEU A 55 -9.05 -24.51 8.60
N TYR A 56 -9.66 -24.02 9.65
CA TYR A 56 -10.77 -24.67 10.34
C TYR A 56 -12.07 -23.89 10.12
N ASP A 57 -13.21 -24.56 10.33
CA ASP A 57 -14.53 -24.07 9.91
C ASP A 57 -14.87 -22.68 10.49
N GLU A 58 -14.38 -22.34 11.69
CA GLU A 58 -14.61 -21.04 12.33
C GLU A 58 -13.89 -19.87 11.63
N GLN A 59 -12.92 -20.16 10.76
CA GLN A 59 -12.24 -19.12 9.96
C GLN A 59 -12.97 -18.80 8.66
N PHE A 60 -13.95 -19.61 8.28
CA PHE A 60 -14.78 -19.32 7.12
C PHE A 60 -15.96 -18.46 7.55
N VAL A 61 -16.05 -17.28 6.96
CA VAL A 61 -17.17 -16.36 7.18
C VAL A 61 -18.12 -16.42 6.00
N GLU A 62 -19.38 -16.15 6.23
CA GLU A 62 -20.36 -16.04 5.16
C GLU A 62 -20.00 -14.86 4.22
N LYS A 63 -20.29 -15.03 2.93
CA LYS A 63 -20.02 -14.00 1.93
C LYS A 63 -20.59 -12.63 2.28
N GLN A 64 -21.75 -12.60 2.95
CA GLN A 64 -22.35 -11.35 3.42
C GLN A 64 -21.51 -10.63 4.47
N GLN A 65 -20.91 -11.37 5.42
CA GLN A 65 -20.02 -10.79 6.44
C GLN A 65 -18.75 -10.21 5.81
N GLN A 66 -18.18 -10.91 4.83
CA GLN A 66 -17.03 -10.40 4.09
C GLN A 66 -17.36 -9.09 3.34
N THR A 67 -18.53 -9.02 2.71
CA THR A 67 -18.98 -7.81 2.01
C THR A 67 -19.23 -6.66 2.98
N GLN A 68 -19.70 -6.93 4.22
CA GLN A 68 -19.89 -5.91 5.24
C GLN A 68 -18.58 -5.25 5.68
N SER A 69 -17.46 -5.95 5.64
CA SER A 69 -16.14 -5.40 6.00
C SER A 69 -15.66 -4.32 5.02
N PHE A 70 -16.21 -4.27 3.81
CA PHE A 70 -15.88 -3.30 2.75
C PHE A 70 -17.04 -2.38 2.41
N GLN A 71 -17.96 -2.14 3.34
CA GLN A 71 -19.02 -1.15 3.10
C GLN A 71 -18.47 0.27 3.14
N GLN A 72 -18.98 1.11 2.25
CA GLN A 72 -18.67 2.53 2.25
C GLN A 72 -19.13 3.18 3.55
N THR A 73 -18.25 3.91 4.17
CA THR A 73 -18.62 4.83 5.25
C THR A 73 -19.30 6.08 4.70
N GLU A 74 -19.95 6.86 5.55
CA GLU A 74 -20.50 8.17 5.12
C GLU A 74 -19.38 9.10 4.62
N THR A 75 -18.20 9.01 5.21
CA THR A 75 -16.99 9.74 4.77
C THR A 75 -16.59 9.34 3.36
N ASP A 76 -16.56 8.04 3.04
CA ASP A 76 -16.26 7.57 1.69
C ASP A 76 -17.26 8.08 0.66
N LYS A 77 -18.55 8.06 1.00
CA LYS A 77 -19.62 8.57 0.11
C LYS A 77 -19.47 10.05 -0.20
N LEU A 78 -19.05 10.85 0.79
CA LEU A 78 -18.80 12.27 0.60
C LEU A 78 -17.59 12.51 -0.31
N ILE A 79 -16.50 11.78 -0.11
CA ILE A 79 -15.29 11.89 -0.95
C ILE A 79 -15.59 11.48 -2.39
N LEU A 80 -16.36 10.40 -2.58
CA LEU A 80 -16.72 9.89 -3.91
C LEU A 80 -17.68 10.79 -4.71
N GLN A 81 -18.20 11.88 -4.12
CA GLN A 81 -18.91 12.91 -4.85
C GLN A 81 -17.99 13.84 -5.66
N ASP A 82 -16.68 13.82 -5.36
CA ASP A 82 -15.72 14.58 -6.16
C ASP A 82 -15.43 13.85 -7.48
N GLU A 83 -15.81 14.47 -8.59
CA GLU A 83 -15.67 13.95 -9.94
C GLU A 83 -14.26 14.14 -10.55
N ALA A 84 -13.30 14.62 -9.77
CA ALA A 84 -11.93 14.78 -10.26
C ALA A 84 -11.35 13.43 -10.73
N LEU A 85 -10.68 13.45 -11.89
CA LEU A 85 -10.21 12.24 -12.58
C LEU A 85 -9.19 11.44 -11.76
N ASP A 86 -8.34 12.12 -11.00
CA ASP A 86 -7.29 11.47 -10.22
C ASP A 86 -6.88 12.32 -9.01
N TYR A 87 -6.96 11.72 -7.83
CA TYR A 87 -6.47 12.26 -6.57
C TYR A 87 -6.25 11.14 -5.57
N ARG A 88 -5.54 11.42 -4.49
CA ARG A 88 -5.31 10.46 -3.41
C ARG A 88 -5.99 10.87 -2.12
N VAL A 89 -6.24 9.85 -1.31
CA VAL A 89 -6.84 9.97 0.03
C VAL A 89 -5.86 9.42 1.05
N LEU A 90 -5.67 10.16 2.14
CA LEU A 90 -4.89 9.73 3.30
C LEU A 90 -5.84 9.48 4.48
N ASN A 91 -5.89 8.25 4.98
CA ASN A 91 -6.70 7.89 6.12
C ASN A 91 -5.87 7.98 7.41
N LEU A 92 -6.16 8.98 8.22
CA LEU A 92 -5.53 9.21 9.53
C LEU A 92 -6.31 8.55 10.69
N ALA A 93 -7.49 7.99 10.40
CA ALA A 93 -8.33 7.31 11.41
C ALA A 93 -8.00 5.82 11.56
N SER A 94 -7.12 5.27 10.72
CA SER A 94 -6.72 3.87 10.71
C SER A 94 -5.20 3.72 10.80
N ASN A 95 -4.72 2.47 10.85
CA ASN A 95 -3.29 2.21 10.64
C ASN A 95 -2.96 2.34 9.15
N THR A 96 -2.68 3.57 8.72
CA THR A 96 -2.56 4.01 7.32
C THR A 96 -1.78 3.05 6.40
N PHE A 97 -0.67 2.48 6.88
CA PHE A 97 0.21 1.62 6.07
C PHE A 97 0.00 0.12 6.30
N ASN A 98 -0.98 -0.26 7.12
CA ASN A 98 -1.27 -1.65 7.46
C ASN A 98 -2.77 -2.00 7.36
N GLU A 99 -3.50 -1.31 6.49
CA GLU A 99 -4.90 -1.57 6.19
C GLU A 99 -5.16 -1.47 4.67
N ASN A 100 -6.28 -2.01 4.18
CA ASN A 100 -6.64 -2.01 2.76
C ASN A 100 -8.06 -1.47 2.50
N ASN A 101 -8.82 -1.13 3.52
CA ASN A 101 -10.20 -0.67 3.35
C ASN A 101 -10.27 0.66 2.61
N THR A 102 -9.36 1.59 2.92
CA THR A 102 -9.27 2.87 2.22
C THR A 102 -8.94 2.66 0.73
N ALA A 103 -8.00 1.75 0.42
CA ALA A 103 -7.59 1.46 -0.95
C ALA A 103 -8.68 0.72 -1.76
N TYR A 104 -9.69 0.18 -1.11
CA TYR A 104 -10.84 -0.46 -1.79
C TYR A 104 -11.72 0.57 -2.50
N TRP A 105 -11.88 1.76 -1.91
CA TRP A 105 -12.75 2.82 -2.44
C TRP A 105 -12.00 3.99 -3.05
N HIS A 106 -10.75 4.24 -2.64
CA HIS A 106 -9.98 5.41 -3.01
C HIS A 106 -8.57 5.03 -3.44
N LYS A 107 -7.92 5.88 -4.21
CA LYS A 107 -6.47 5.84 -4.41
C LYS A 107 -5.80 6.29 -3.12
N SER A 108 -5.37 5.35 -2.29
CA SER A 108 -4.80 5.64 -0.98
C SER A 108 -3.32 6.01 -1.07
N VAL A 109 -2.88 6.97 -0.25
CA VAL A 109 -1.46 7.20 0.06
C VAL A 109 -0.90 6.04 0.89
N GLY A 110 -1.75 5.42 1.71
CA GLY A 110 -1.42 4.28 2.56
C GLY A 110 -1.64 2.92 1.90
N GLY A 111 -1.96 1.95 2.75
CA GLY A 111 -2.28 0.58 2.37
C GLY A 111 -1.16 -0.42 2.68
N TYR A 112 -1.57 -1.65 2.98
CA TYR A 112 -0.66 -2.77 3.16
C TYR A 112 -0.38 -3.45 1.81
N HIS A 113 0.90 -3.59 1.46
CA HIS A 113 1.32 -4.35 0.30
C HIS A 113 2.64 -5.09 0.61
N ALA A 114 2.64 -6.42 0.50
CA ALA A 114 3.81 -7.25 0.81
C ALA A 114 5.01 -6.96 -0.12
N ALA A 115 4.76 -6.52 -1.36
CA ALA A 115 5.77 -6.14 -2.35
C ALA A 115 5.84 -4.61 -2.55
N LYS A 116 5.76 -3.84 -1.47
CA LYS A 116 5.87 -2.38 -1.51
C LYS A 116 7.22 -1.98 -2.12
N LEU A 117 7.21 -1.00 -3.02
CA LEU A 117 8.43 -0.47 -3.60
C LEU A 117 9.30 0.14 -2.50
N ARG A 118 10.58 -0.21 -2.48
CA ARG A 118 11.54 0.27 -1.48
C ARG A 118 11.61 1.80 -1.45
N ARG A 119 11.64 2.45 -2.61
CA ARG A 119 11.62 3.92 -2.72
C ARG A 119 10.41 4.54 -2.03
N TYR A 120 9.25 3.90 -2.12
CA TYR A 120 8.05 4.40 -1.44
C TYR A 120 8.13 4.16 0.06
N GLN A 121 8.71 3.04 0.51
CA GLN A 121 8.95 2.80 1.93
C GLN A 121 9.91 3.83 2.53
N GLU A 122 11.00 4.15 1.83
CA GLU A 122 11.92 5.21 2.23
C GLU A 122 11.22 6.59 2.30
N MET A 123 10.38 6.91 1.34
CA MET A 123 9.55 8.13 1.37
C MET A 123 8.59 8.17 2.58
N ILE A 124 8.03 7.02 2.97
CA ILE A 124 7.19 6.92 4.15
C ILE A 124 8.00 7.18 5.42
N GLU A 125 9.17 6.60 5.53
CA GLU A 125 10.02 6.65 6.72
C GLU A 125 10.63 8.04 6.91
N GLU A 126 11.15 8.65 5.86
CA GLU A 126 11.88 9.90 5.92
C GLU A 126 10.96 11.14 5.90
N HIS A 127 9.80 11.08 5.24
CA HIS A 127 8.95 12.25 5.03
C HIS A 127 7.50 12.05 5.48
N ILE A 128 6.78 11.09 4.88
CA ILE A 128 5.31 11.01 5.02
C ILE A 128 4.91 10.80 6.48
N SER A 129 5.64 9.96 7.23
CA SER A 129 5.32 9.68 8.64
C SER A 129 5.45 10.92 9.52
N GLY A 130 6.47 11.74 9.29
CA GLY A 130 6.68 13.02 9.98
C GLY A 130 5.58 14.02 9.62
N GLU A 131 5.28 14.19 8.34
CA GLU A 131 4.22 15.07 7.86
C GLU A 131 2.84 14.67 8.41
N MET A 132 2.53 13.38 8.48
CA MET A 132 1.27 12.88 9.06
C MET A 132 1.12 13.26 10.53
N GLN A 133 2.19 13.13 11.32
CA GLN A 133 2.17 13.50 12.73
C GLN A 133 1.99 15.02 12.91
N GLY A 134 2.72 15.81 12.11
CA GLY A 134 2.60 17.27 12.10
C GLY A 134 1.21 17.72 11.68
N LEU A 135 0.67 17.14 10.60
CA LEU A 135 -0.65 17.42 10.08
C LEU A 135 -1.76 17.13 11.11
N TYR A 136 -1.67 15.96 11.77
CA TYR A 136 -2.65 15.60 12.79
C TYR A 136 -2.76 16.67 13.89
N LYS A 137 -1.62 17.16 14.37
CA LYS A 137 -1.55 18.21 15.37
C LYS A 137 -2.06 19.55 14.82
N ALA A 138 -1.59 19.95 13.64
CA ALA A 138 -1.96 21.21 13.02
C ALA A 138 -3.47 21.30 12.76
N VAL A 139 -4.10 20.23 12.25
CA VAL A 139 -5.55 20.16 12.05
C VAL A 139 -6.31 20.27 13.37
N ALA A 140 -5.84 19.61 14.43
CA ALA A 140 -6.47 19.70 15.75
C ALA A 140 -6.37 21.13 16.34
N ASP A 141 -5.21 21.78 16.21
CA ASP A 141 -4.96 23.14 16.68
C ASP A 141 -5.76 24.17 15.87
N ALA A 142 -5.98 23.95 14.58
CA ALA A 142 -6.78 24.78 13.68
C ALA A 142 -8.29 24.51 13.76
N GLY A 143 -8.73 23.59 14.63
CA GLY A 143 -10.15 23.23 14.75
C GLY A 143 -10.75 22.59 13.50
N GLY A 144 -9.93 22.01 12.62
CA GLY A 144 -10.32 21.38 11.37
C GLY A 144 -10.34 22.31 10.15
N GLU A 145 -10.00 23.57 10.30
CA GLU A 145 -9.95 24.54 9.18
C GLU A 145 -8.65 24.38 8.40
N MET A 146 -8.72 23.68 7.27
CA MET A 146 -7.55 23.31 6.44
C MET A 146 -6.87 24.52 5.80
N GLU A 147 -7.59 25.60 5.54
CA GLU A 147 -7.09 26.84 4.95
C GLU A 147 -6.15 27.61 5.88
N LEU A 148 -6.21 27.34 7.19
CA LEU A 148 -5.33 27.95 8.18
C LEU A 148 -3.97 27.24 8.30
N LEU A 149 -3.80 26.10 7.66
CA LEU A 149 -2.56 25.34 7.72
C LEU A 149 -1.49 25.94 6.81
N ASN A 150 -0.24 25.78 7.21
CA ASN A 150 0.89 26.14 6.37
C ASN A 150 1.23 24.98 5.40
N PRO A 151 1.09 25.14 4.08
CA PRO A 151 1.37 24.09 3.12
C PRO A 151 2.82 23.59 3.13
N ALA A 152 3.76 24.39 3.64
CA ALA A 152 5.17 24.03 3.75
C ALA A 152 5.44 22.97 4.83
N ASP A 153 4.47 22.69 5.72
CA ASP A 153 4.63 21.70 6.78
C ASP A 153 4.34 20.27 6.30
N PHE A 154 3.74 20.10 5.11
CA PHE A 154 3.42 18.79 4.51
C PHE A 154 3.57 18.77 2.97
N PRO A 155 4.75 19.16 2.47
CA PRO A 155 5.01 19.31 1.04
C PRO A 155 4.89 17.98 0.27
N VAL A 156 5.30 16.85 0.86
CA VAL A 156 5.24 15.54 0.20
C VAL A 156 3.80 15.06 0.05
N LEU A 157 2.94 15.26 1.05
CA LEU A 157 1.52 14.95 0.93
C LEU A 157 0.85 15.80 -0.16
N ASN A 158 1.23 17.07 -0.30
CA ASN A 158 0.74 17.95 -1.37
C ASN A 158 1.20 17.49 -2.75
N MET A 159 2.48 17.13 -2.92
CA MET A 159 3.05 16.56 -4.16
C MET A 159 2.39 15.24 -4.54
N LEU A 160 2.01 14.41 -3.57
CA LEU A 160 1.31 13.15 -3.82
C LEU A 160 -0.15 13.36 -4.26
N ASN A 161 -0.58 14.60 -4.47
CA ASN A 161 -1.97 14.96 -4.77
C ASN A 161 -2.95 14.39 -3.75
N THR A 162 -2.61 14.49 -2.45
CA THR A 162 -3.47 14.08 -1.36
C THR A 162 -4.57 15.12 -1.18
N ARG A 163 -5.69 14.89 -1.82
CA ARG A 163 -6.81 15.84 -1.90
C ARG A 163 -7.75 15.76 -0.72
N TYR A 164 -7.83 14.60 -0.07
CA TYR A 164 -8.67 14.39 1.12
C TYR A 164 -7.89 13.68 2.22
N PHE A 165 -8.14 14.13 3.45
CA PHE A 165 -7.76 13.45 4.67
C PHE A 165 -9.00 12.90 5.36
N ILE A 166 -9.01 11.60 5.68
CA ILE A 166 -10.04 11.02 6.54
C ILE A 166 -9.56 11.19 7.98
N PHE A 167 -10.20 12.11 8.70
CA PHE A 167 -9.81 12.49 10.04
C PHE A 167 -10.71 11.84 11.09
N PRO A 168 -10.15 11.29 12.20
CA PRO A 168 -10.94 10.67 13.24
C PRO A 168 -11.63 11.73 14.11
N LEU A 169 -12.89 11.44 14.45
CA LEU A 169 -13.65 12.21 15.44
C LEU A 169 -13.88 11.35 16.71
N GLN A 170 -14.37 12.00 17.75
CA GLN A 170 -14.78 11.29 18.97
C GLN A 170 -15.90 10.28 18.64
N GLY A 171 -15.89 9.15 19.36
CA GLY A 171 -16.89 8.09 19.15
C GLY A 171 -16.66 7.18 17.95
N GLY A 172 -15.46 7.20 17.31
CA GLY A 172 -15.11 6.33 16.18
C GLY A 172 -15.69 6.77 14.84
N GLN A 173 -16.25 7.97 14.78
CA GLN A 173 -16.69 8.58 13.51
C GLN A 173 -15.50 9.18 12.78
N THR A 174 -15.66 9.41 11.48
CA THR A 174 -14.67 10.09 10.65
C THR A 174 -15.29 11.21 9.85
N VAL A 175 -14.46 12.17 9.46
CA VAL A 175 -14.85 13.28 8.60
C VAL A 175 -13.85 13.43 7.46
N PRO A 176 -14.30 13.74 6.23
CA PRO A 176 -13.39 14.08 5.14
C PRO A 176 -13.00 15.57 5.25
N LEU A 177 -11.70 15.83 5.35
CA LEU A 177 -11.13 17.17 5.25
C LEU A 177 -10.51 17.34 3.87
N ARG A 178 -10.93 18.35 3.14
CA ARG A 178 -10.36 18.65 1.82
C ARG A 178 -9.06 19.43 1.98
N ASN A 179 -8.01 18.96 1.34
CA ASN A 179 -6.73 19.66 1.26
C ASN A 179 -6.75 20.69 0.11
N PRO A 180 -6.74 21.98 0.40
CA PRO A 180 -6.70 23.02 -0.62
C PRO A 180 -5.33 23.15 -1.30
N PHE A 181 -4.28 22.55 -0.70
CA PHE A 181 -2.89 22.65 -1.14
C PHE A 181 -2.41 21.46 -2.00
N ALA A 182 -3.28 20.49 -2.30
CA ALA A 182 -2.95 19.38 -3.18
C ALA A 182 -2.56 19.90 -4.57
N MET A 183 -1.38 19.51 -5.05
CA MET A 183 -0.75 20.11 -6.23
C MET A 183 -1.28 19.57 -7.57
N GLY A 184 -2.23 18.61 -7.52
CA GLY A 184 -2.76 17.99 -8.73
C GLY A 184 -1.83 16.89 -9.27
N ASN A 185 -2.03 16.55 -10.53
CA ASN A 185 -1.34 15.43 -11.17
C ASN A 185 -0.05 15.84 -11.88
N ALA A 186 0.07 17.11 -12.23
CA ALA A 186 1.26 17.69 -12.89
C ALA A 186 1.26 19.20 -12.70
N TRP A 187 2.45 19.78 -12.61
CA TRP A 187 2.68 21.21 -12.54
C TRP A 187 4.06 21.56 -13.09
N PHE A 188 4.28 22.80 -13.44
CA PHE A 188 5.56 23.30 -13.89
C PHE A 188 6.41 23.78 -12.72
N VAL A 189 7.72 23.54 -12.79
CA VAL A 189 8.69 24.05 -11.81
C VAL A 189 9.67 24.99 -12.52
N ASN A 190 10.22 25.95 -11.79
CA ASN A 190 11.13 26.97 -12.33
C ASN A 190 12.60 26.65 -12.10
N ASP A 191 12.89 25.76 -11.14
CA ASP A 191 14.24 25.41 -10.74
C ASP A 191 14.41 23.88 -10.60
N VAL A 192 15.61 23.40 -10.93
CA VAL A 192 15.96 21.98 -10.85
C VAL A 192 17.27 21.83 -10.10
N LYS A 193 17.20 21.27 -8.90
CA LYS A 193 18.36 20.90 -8.08
C LYS A 193 18.89 19.54 -8.52
N TYR A 194 20.11 19.50 -9.03
CA TYR A 194 20.76 18.25 -9.43
C TYR A 194 21.58 17.64 -8.28
N VAL A 195 21.39 16.36 -8.04
CA VAL A 195 22.04 15.57 -6.97
C VAL A 195 22.79 14.39 -7.57
N ASN A 196 23.71 13.76 -6.82
CA ASN A 196 24.61 12.74 -7.36
C ASN A 196 24.07 11.31 -7.21
N ASN A 197 23.14 11.09 -6.31
CA ASN A 197 22.62 9.77 -5.97
C ASN A 197 21.26 9.85 -5.27
N ALA A 198 20.60 8.70 -5.09
CA ALA A 198 19.28 8.60 -4.49
C ALA A 198 19.20 9.04 -3.02
N ASN A 199 20.30 8.93 -2.24
CA ASN A 199 20.30 9.39 -0.86
C ASN A 199 20.27 10.92 -0.81
N GLU A 200 21.07 11.60 -1.64
CA GLU A 200 21.01 13.05 -1.77
C GLU A 200 19.65 13.53 -2.33
N GLU A 201 19.01 12.69 -3.18
CA GLU A 201 17.68 12.99 -3.74
C GLU A 201 16.61 13.02 -2.63
N ILE A 202 16.58 12.02 -1.75
CA ILE A 202 15.61 11.95 -0.66
C ILE A 202 15.88 13.00 0.43
N GLU A 203 17.14 13.25 0.76
CA GLU A 203 17.53 14.29 1.72
C GLU A 203 17.13 15.69 1.22
N ALA A 204 17.31 15.98 -0.07
CA ALA A 204 17.00 17.27 -0.63
C ALA A 204 15.51 17.63 -0.59
N ILE A 205 14.62 16.65 -0.44
CA ILE A 205 13.18 16.87 -0.31
C ILE A 205 12.81 17.59 1.00
N HIS A 206 13.61 17.48 2.06
CA HIS A 206 13.36 18.17 3.33
C HIS A 206 13.31 19.71 3.20
N GLU A 207 14.08 20.25 2.26
CA GLU A 207 14.19 21.70 2.04
C GLU A 207 13.51 22.15 0.73
N LEU A 208 12.81 21.21 0.05
CA LEU A 208 12.21 21.47 -1.25
C LEU A 208 10.96 22.33 -1.12
N ASP A 209 10.89 23.38 -1.91
CA ASP A 209 9.62 24.01 -2.28
C ASP A 209 9.07 23.35 -3.56
N PRO A 210 8.19 22.36 -3.44
CA PRO A 210 7.76 21.56 -4.58
C PRO A 210 6.92 22.37 -5.59
N ALA A 211 6.39 23.52 -5.20
CA ALA A 211 5.66 24.39 -6.11
C ALA A 211 6.56 25.03 -7.16
N HIS A 212 7.84 25.20 -6.85
CA HIS A 212 8.79 25.94 -7.70
C HIS A 212 10.03 25.12 -8.09
N GLN A 213 10.34 24.04 -7.36
CA GLN A 213 11.59 23.30 -7.51
C GLN A 213 11.33 21.80 -7.70
N ALA A 214 12.25 21.17 -8.45
CA ALA A 214 12.37 19.72 -8.54
C ALA A 214 13.77 19.25 -8.15
N VAL A 215 13.89 18.04 -7.63
CA VAL A 215 15.18 17.38 -7.38
C VAL A 215 15.35 16.25 -8.38
N VAL A 216 16.50 16.18 -9.03
CA VAL A 216 16.77 15.20 -10.10
C VAL A 216 18.20 14.68 -9.98
N ASP A 217 18.37 13.36 -10.12
CA ASP A 217 19.68 12.72 -10.23
C ASP A 217 20.41 13.23 -11.49
N LYS A 218 21.68 13.64 -11.35
CA LYS A 218 22.52 14.17 -12.42
C LYS A 218 22.59 13.30 -13.67
N LYS A 219 22.40 11.99 -13.55
CA LYS A 219 22.35 11.08 -14.71
C LYS A 219 21.25 11.42 -15.71
N PHE A 220 20.22 12.15 -15.30
CA PHE A 220 19.13 12.59 -16.16
C PHE A 220 19.29 14.04 -16.66
N GLN A 221 20.38 14.73 -16.28
CA GLN A 221 20.58 16.15 -16.60
C GLN A 221 20.56 16.44 -18.10
N GLU A 222 21.16 15.55 -18.91
CA GLU A 222 21.17 15.70 -20.37
C GLU A 222 19.81 15.51 -21.03
N ALA A 223 18.89 14.80 -20.35
CA ALA A 223 17.53 14.57 -20.85
C ALA A 223 16.58 15.74 -20.56
N ILE A 224 16.96 16.63 -19.64
CA ILE A 224 16.15 17.76 -19.22
C ILE A 224 16.60 18.98 -20.04
N GLN A 225 15.73 19.42 -20.94
CA GLN A 225 15.97 20.64 -21.68
C GLN A 225 15.60 21.87 -20.84
N PRO A 226 16.40 22.96 -20.88
CA PRO A 226 16.01 24.20 -20.25
C PRO A 226 14.69 24.69 -20.88
N ILE A 227 13.65 24.78 -20.07
CA ILE A 227 12.37 25.31 -20.53
C ILE A 227 12.37 26.80 -20.25
N ALA A 228 12.05 27.60 -21.26
CA ALA A 228 11.80 29.02 -21.06
C ALA A 228 10.61 29.17 -20.10
N SER A 229 10.82 29.89 -19.01
CA SER A 229 9.77 30.15 -18.04
C SER A 229 8.60 30.89 -18.70
N ASP A 230 7.47 30.21 -18.86
CA ASP A 230 6.20 30.83 -19.27
C ASP A 230 5.27 30.81 -18.07
N SER A 231 5.07 31.95 -17.45
CA SER A 231 4.19 32.08 -16.28
C SER A 231 2.70 31.89 -16.61
N THR A 232 2.35 31.79 -17.90
CA THR A 232 0.98 31.59 -18.37
C THR A 232 0.71 30.13 -18.74
N ALA A 233 1.75 29.30 -18.79
CA ALA A 233 1.60 27.88 -19.10
C ALA A 233 0.77 27.16 -18.04
N THR A 234 -0.20 26.38 -18.49
CA THR A 234 -1.04 25.54 -17.64
C THR A 234 -0.94 24.11 -18.09
N ILE A 235 -1.11 23.16 -17.16
CA ILE A 235 -1.17 21.75 -17.49
C ILE A 235 -2.38 21.13 -16.77
N GLN A 236 -3.19 20.40 -17.52
CA GLN A 236 -4.40 19.78 -16.97
C GLN A 236 -4.51 18.33 -17.42
N LEU A 237 -4.83 17.43 -16.48
CA LEU A 237 -5.17 16.05 -16.78
C LEU A 237 -6.59 16.01 -17.37
N VAL A 238 -6.73 15.56 -18.62
CA VAL A 238 -8.02 15.50 -19.33
C VAL A 238 -8.55 14.09 -19.53
N ALA A 239 -7.70 13.07 -19.41
CA ALA A 239 -8.12 11.67 -19.39
C ALA A 239 -7.21 10.83 -18.50
N TYR A 240 -7.82 9.90 -17.76
CA TYR A 240 -7.16 8.96 -16.89
C TYR A 240 -7.69 7.54 -17.14
N GLU A 241 -6.78 6.63 -17.53
CA GLU A 241 -7.04 5.20 -17.63
C GLU A 241 -5.85 4.42 -16.99
N PRO A 242 -5.99 3.14 -16.61
CA PRO A 242 -4.95 2.39 -15.86
C PRO A 242 -3.63 2.37 -16.59
N ASN A 243 -3.23 2.71 -17.61
CA ASN A 243 -1.91 2.80 -18.26
C ASN A 243 -1.85 3.97 -19.28
N TYR A 244 -2.78 4.90 -19.16
CA TYR A 244 -2.87 6.02 -20.08
C TYR A 244 -3.28 7.29 -19.35
N LEU A 245 -2.44 8.32 -19.45
CA LEU A 245 -2.70 9.66 -18.93
C LEU A 245 -2.59 10.65 -20.10
N LYS A 246 -3.61 11.46 -20.28
CA LYS A 246 -3.57 12.53 -21.28
C LYS A 246 -3.62 13.88 -20.59
N TYR A 247 -2.66 14.73 -20.91
CA TYR A 247 -2.59 16.10 -20.45
C TYR A 247 -2.80 17.07 -21.61
N GLU A 248 -3.39 18.20 -21.32
CA GLU A 248 -3.39 19.40 -22.17
C GLU A 248 -2.48 20.46 -21.53
N VAL A 249 -1.66 21.08 -22.36
CA VAL A 249 -0.65 22.06 -21.97
C VAL A 249 -0.90 23.35 -22.74
#